data_d689675eb7800567b95b29ebb79cc305
#
_entry.id   d689675eb7800567b95b29ebb79cc305
#
_cell.length_a   1.000
_cell.length_b   1.000
_cell.length_c   1.000
_cell.angle_alpha   90.00
_cell.angle_beta   90.00
_cell.angle_gamma   90.00
#
_symmetry.space_group_name_H-M   'P 1'
#
loop_
_entity.id
_entity.type
_entity.pdbx_description
1 polymer ?
#
loop_
_entity_poly.entity_id
_entity_poly.type
_entity_poly.pdbx_seq_one_letter_code
_entity_poly.pdbx_strand_id
1 'polypeptide(L)'
;KRAKKVRIITYNISGTGNTDPLLEQIKKLGEDVDVQIITNIPSRFETYYSSAAGEAMRSRAKHNIEVYLKKLNPESFPTAFSISFNFFNHAKIIGTENIVYIGSANFSNESKQNIETGVIIEDSAFIARLYDEFFEYIKGNSTPYFDDDFNLLRLLTLNLIAKFTVHRAKLSDPLFQRTAYGTYYLPDSPDNVYFSGEDLAELVFDLQSFQDLDVRAENTYLEDNNGYNDDIDEIVARLSEIDVNWLIEIASDDG
;
A
#
# COMPACT_ATOMS: atom_id res chain seq x y z
N LYS A 1 -27.63 -20.07 -3.82
CA LYS A 1 -27.39 -19.98 -2.37
C LYS A 1 -26.94 -18.57 -2.05
N ARG A 2 -27.31 -18.04 -0.89
CA ARG A 2 -26.77 -16.75 -0.40
C ARG A 2 -25.29 -16.94 -0.09
N ALA A 3 -24.44 -16.03 -0.57
CA ALA A 3 -23.01 -16.05 -0.29
C ALA A 3 -22.72 -15.85 1.20
N LYS A 4 -21.71 -16.55 1.70
CA LYS A 4 -21.23 -16.47 3.08
C LYS A 4 -19.84 -15.84 3.18
N LYS A 5 -19.13 -15.81 2.06
CA LYS A 5 -17.80 -15.24 1.96
C LYS A 5 -17.76 -14.19 0.86
N VAL A 6 -17.14 -13.07 1.12
CA VAL A 6 -16.77 -12.06 0.12
C VAL A 6 -15.27 -11.83 0.23
N ARG A 7 -14.56 -11.93 -0.88
CA ARG A 7 -13.11 -11.71 -0.98
C ARG A 7 -12.85 -10.66 -2.05
N ILE A 8 -12.13 -9.62 -1.66
CA ILE A 8 -11.79 -8.51 -2.55
C ILE A 8 -10.30 -8.26 -2.45
N ILE A 9 -9.62 -8.31 -3.59
CA ILE A 9 -8.29 -7.74 -3.76
C ILE A 9 -8.44 -6.61 -4.76
N THR A 10 -8.00 -5.42 -4.43
CA THR A 10 -8.12 -4.25 -5.31
C THR A 10 -6.93 -3.32 -5.14
N TYR A 11 -6.53 -2.65 -6.22
CA TYR A 11 -5.45 -1.65 -6.13
C TYR A 11 -5.89 -0.43 -5.31
N ASN A 12 -7.11 0.04 -5.50
CA ASN A 12 -7.69 1.10 -4.68
C ASN A 12 -9.21 0.92 -4.51
N ILE A 13 -9.73 1.61 -3.52
CA ILE A 13 -11.15 1.86 -3.30
C ILE A 13 -11.37 3.36 -3.54
N SER A 14 -12.56 3.76 -4.01
CA SER A 14 -12.86 5.17 -4.33
C SER A 14 -12.38 6.13 -3.23
N GLY A 15 -11.59 7.12 -3.63
CA GLY A 15 -10.90 8.01 -2.69
C GLY A 15 -11.63 9.31 -2.37
N THR A 16 -12.66 9.67 -3.15
CA THR A 16 -13.35 10.95 -3.02
C THR A 16 -14.56 10.86 -2.09
N GLY A 17 -14.65 11.80 -1.16
CA GLY A 17 -15.79 11.92 -0.25
C GLY A 17 -15.74 10.97 0.97
N ASN A 18 -16.59 11.22 1.94
CA ASN A 18 -16.69 10.47 3.20
C ASN A 18 -17.47 9.15 3.07
N THR A 19 -18.16 8.93 1.96
CA THR A 19 -18.97 7.74 1.70
C THR A 19 -18.54 7.10 0.37
N ASP A 20 -18.53 5.78 0.35
CA ASP A 20 -18.28 4.99 -0.85
C ASP A 20 -19.49 4.10 -1.13
N PRO A 21 -20.17 4.25 -2.30
CA PRO A 21 -21.37 3.47 -2.61
C PRO A 21 -21.15 1.94 -2.61
N LEU A 22 -19.92 1.47 -2.91
CA LEU A 22 -19.62 0.04 -2.90
C LEU A 22 -19.45 -0.47 -1.47
N LEU A 23 -18.77 0.30 -0.59
CA LEU A 23 -18.67 -0.02 0.83
C LEU A 23 -20.06 0.01 1.50
N GLU A 24 -20.93 0.95 1.11
CA GLU A 24 -22.31 0.99 1.59
C GLU A 24 -23.14 -0.24 1.15
N GLN A 25 -22.81 -0.90 0.04
CA GLN A 25 -23.43 -2.19 -0.29
C GLN A 25 -22.89 -3.33 0.61
N ILE A 26 -21.61 -3.30 0.97
CA ILE A 26 -21.04 -4.25 1.92
C ILE A 26 -21.72 -4.12 3.28
N LYS A 27 -21.96 -2.91 3.76
CA LYS A 27 -22.69 -2.66 5.03
C LYS A 27 -24.11 -3.22 5.07
N LYS A 28 -24.71 -3.51 3.91
CA LYS A 28 -26.04 -4.12 3.82
C LYS A 28 -26.01 -5.65 3.85
N LEU A 29 -24.85 -6.26 3.85
CA LEU A 29 -24.71 -7.70 3.98
C LEU A 29 -25.10 -8.13 5.40
N GLY A 30 -25.51 -9.41 5.54
CA GLY A 30 -25.86 -9.94 6.85
C GLY A 30 -24.63 -10.15 7.73
N GLU A 31 -24.82 -10.14 9.04
CA GLU A 31 -23.78 -10.37 10.05
C GLU A 31 -23.07 -11.73 9.90
N ASP A 32 -23.70 -12.68 9.23
CA ASP A 32 -23.20 -14.02 8.96
C ASP A 32 -22.33 -14.13 7.70
N VAL A 33 -22.01 -12.99 7.05
CA VAL A 33 -21.13 -12.91 5.87
C VAL A 33 -19.74 -12.46 6.29
N ASP A 34 -18.74 -13.29 6.00
CA ASP A 34 -17.32 -12.96 6.20
C ASP A 34 -16.78 -12.19 5.00
N VAL A 35 -16.45 -10.91 5.22
CA VAL A 35 -15.91 -10.00 4.19
C VAL A 35 -14.45 -9.69 4.49
N GLN A 36 -13.58 -9.98 3.55
CA GLN A 36 -12.17 -9.65 3.65
C GLN A 36 -11.71 -8.87 2.43
N ILE A 37 -11.05 -7.74 2.68
CA ILE A 37 -10.53 -6.84 1.64
C ILE A 37 -9.02 -6.72 1.79
N ILE A 38 -8.30 -6.83 0.68
CA ILE A 38 -6.88 -6.45 0.58
C ILE A 38 -6.80 -5.31 -0.41
N THR A 39 -6.26 -4.18 0.00
CA THR A 39 -6.13 -3.00 -0.86
C THR A 39 -4.76 -2.36 -0.74
N ASN A 40 -4.43 -1.50 -1.69
CA ASN A 40 -3.31 -0.56 -1.58
C ASN A 40 -3.85 0.85 -1.24
N ILE A 41 -2.97 1.78 -0.92
CA ILE A 41 -3.25 3.22 -0.80
C ILE A 41 -2.29 3.95 -1.77
N PRO A 42 -2.51 3.81 -3.09
CA PRO A 42 -1.58 4.33 -4.08
C PRO A 42 -1.54 5.86 -4.08
N SER A 43 -0.52 6.44 -4.64
CA SER A 43 -0.30 7.87 -4.90
C SER A 43 -0.38 8.83 -3.71
N ARG A 44 -1.22 8.56 -2.71
CA ARG A 44 -1.36 9.44 -1.54
C ARG A 44 -0.14 9.40 -0.63
N PHE A 45 0.45 8.22 -0.48
CA PHE A 45 1.69 8.07 0.27
C PHE A 45 2.85 8.82 -0.40
N GLU A 46 2.97 8.73 -1.71
CA GLU A 46 4.06 9.41 -2.45
C GLU A 46 4.01 10.92 -2.26
N THR A 47 2.82 11.52 -2.28
CA THR A 47 2.68 12.96 -2.01
C THR A 47 3.02 13.31 -0.56
N TYR A 48 2.74 12.40 0.38
CA TYR A 48 2.97 12.70 1.81
C TYR A 48 4.46 12.84 2.14
N TYR A 49 5.32 11.97 1.63
CA TYR A 49 6.76 12.01 1.93
C TYR A 49 7.64 12.55 0.80
N SER A 50 7.07 13.10 -0.26
CA SER A 50 7.85 13.77 -1.30
C SER A 50 8.48 15.05 -0.77
N SER A 51 9.79 15.21 -0.94
CA SER A 51 10.54 16.43 -0.59
C SER A 51 10.04 17.64 -1.38
N ALA A 52 9.57 17.43 -2.61
CA ALA A 52 8.98 18.46 -3.45
C ALA A 52 7.64 18.97 -2.90
N ALA A 53 6.98 18.21 -2.02
CA ALA A 53 5.72 18.62 -1.41
C ALA A 53 5.95 19.60 -0.27
N GLY A 54 5.46 20.82 -0.39
CA GLY A 54 5.40 21.74 0.73
C GLY A 54 4.47 21.25 1.85
N GLU A 55 4.62 21.81 3.05
CA GLU A 55 3.87 21.43 4.26
C GLU A 55 2.35 21.34 4.04
N ALA A 56 1.76 22.28 3.31
CA ALA A 56 0.33 22.27 3.01
C ALA A 56 -0.09 21.09 2.13
N MET A 57 0.76 20.63 1.22
CA MET A 57 0.50 19.46 0.39
C MET A 57 0.61 18.18 1.21
N ARG A 58 1.63 18.07 2.06
CA ARG A 58 1.80 16.93 2.98
C ARG A 58 0.61 16.80 3.93
N SER A 59 0.21 17.90 4.59
CA SER A 59 -0.96 17.92 5.48
C SER A 59 -2.24 17.49 4.77
N ARG A 60 -2.44 17.92 3.51
CA ARG A 60 -3.57 17.49 2.70
C ARG A 60 -3.50 16.00 2.35
N ALA A 61 -2.32 15.51 1.98
CA ALA A 61 -2.12 14.09 1.69
C ALA A 61 -2.38 13.22 2.93
N LYS A 62 -1.84 13.60 4.09
CA LYS A 62 -2.10 12.96 5.39
C LYS A 62 -3.60 12.91 5.68
N HIS A 63 -4.29 14.04 5.62
CA HIS A 63 -5.73 14.08 5.82
C HIS A 63 -6.51 13.19 4.86
N ASN A 64 -6.14 13.12 3.59
CA ASN A 64 -6.77 12.23 2.62
C ASN A 64 -6.58 10.75 2.97
N ILE A 65 -5.41 10.38 3.50
CA ILE A 65 -5.12 9.02 3.97
C ILE A 65 -5.98 8.72 5.20
N GLU A 66 -6.05 9.61 6.17
CA GLU A 66 -6.92 9.46 7.35
C GLU A 66 -8.37 9.25 6.98
N VAL A 67 -8.92 10.06 6.06
CA VAL A 67 -10.29 9.90 5.55
C VAL A 67 -10.47 8.55 4.86
N TYR A 68 -9.47 8.09 4.11
CA TYR A 68 -9.49 6.80 3.45
C TYR A 68 -9.50 5.65 4.46
N LEU A 69 -8.65 5.71 5.48
CA LEU A 69 -8.59 4.71 6.55
C LEU A 69 -9.88 4.67 7.36
N LYS A 70 -10.43 5.84 7.71
CA LYS A 70 -11.68 5.92 8.46
C LYS A 70 -12.86 5.25 7.77
N LYS A 71 -12.94 5.28 6.43
CA LYS A 71 -13.98 4.56 5.68
C LYS A 71 -13.86 3.05 5.79
N LEU A 72 -12.65 2.58 6.03
CA LEU A 72 -12.29 1.16 6.06
C LEU A 72 -12.24 0.59 7.48
N ASN A 73 -12.56 1.41 8.49
CA ASN A 73 -12.60 0.95 9.87
C ASN A 73 -13.58 -0.23 10.01
N PRO A 74 -13.10 -1.43 10.41
CA PRO A 74 -13.91 -2.63 10.53
C PRO A 74 -15.13 -2.46 11.44
N GLU A 75 -15.03 -1.67 12.49
CA GLU A 75 -16.13 -1.41 13.42
C GLU A 75 -17.32 -0.70 12.78
N SER A 76 -17.12 -0.06 11.64
CA SER A 76 -18.21 0.60 10.90
C SER A 76 -19.08 -0.35 10.09
N PHE A 77 -18.74 -1.65 10.06
CA PHE A 77 -19.45 -2.67 9.30
C PHE A 77 -20.18 -3.66 10.22
N PRO A 78 -21.45 -3.98 9.97
CA PRO A 78 -22.21 -4.95 10.78
C PRO A 78 -21.80 -6.41 10.49
N THR A 79 -21.06 -6.64 9.40
CA THR A 79 -20.57 -7.96 8.99
C THR A 79 -19.26 -8.32 9.69
N ALA A 80 -18.84 -9.57 9.67
CA ALA A 80 -17.48 -9.95 9.99
C ALA A 80 -16.55 -9.39 8.89
N PHE A 81 -16.04 -8.17 9.12
CA PHE A 81 -15.27 -7.40 8.16
C PHE A 81 -13.81 -7.31 8.60
N SER A 82 -12.91 -7.59 7.68
CA SER A 82 -11.47 -7.35 7.88
C SER A 82 -10.85 -6.72 6.65
N ILE A 83 -9.86 -5.87 6.89
CA ILE A 83 -9.12 -5.20 5.84
C ILE A 83 -7.62 -5.28 6.11
N SER A 84 -6.84 -5.45 5.05
CA SER A 84 -5.39 -5.43 5.07
C SER A 84 -4.84 -4.58 3.93
N PHE A 85 -3.66 -4.01 4.14
CA PHE A 85 -2.99 -3.14 3.19
C PHE A 85 -1.76 -3.84 2.63
N ASN A 86 -1.71 -3.98 1.31
CA ASN A 86 -0.55 -4.49 0.59
C ASN A 86 -0.05 -3.44 -0.39
N PHE A 87 1.11 -2.87 -0.10
CA PHE A 87 1.65 -1.71 -0.82
C PHE A 87 2.13 -2.03 -2.24
N PHE A 88 2.30 -3.31 -2.56
CA PHE A 88 2.70 -3.78 -3.89
C PHE A 88 1.54 -4.37 -4.67
N ASN A 89 0.34 -4.42 -4.08
CA ASN A 89 -0.82 -5.01 -4.73
C ASN A 89 -1.28 -4.17 -5.93
N HIS A 90 -1.40 -4.82 -7.09
CA HIS A 90 -2.06 -4.28 -8.27
C HIS A 90 -3.11 -5.25 -8.83
N ALA A 91 -3.38 -6.36 -8.15
CA ALA A 91 -4.40 -7.32 -8.54
C ALA A 91 -5.82 -6.77 -8.31
N LYS A 92 -6.77 -7.25 -9.09
CA LYS A 92 -8.20 -6.95 -8.96
C LYS A 92 -8.97 -8.26 -9.04
N ILE A 93 -9.42 -8.71 -7.87
CA ILE A 93 -10.19 -9.94 -7.67
C ILE A 93 -11.37 -9.59 -6.79
N ILE A 94 -12.57 -9.87 -7.24
CA ILE A 94 -13.80 -9.56 -6.49
C ILE A 94 -14.71 -10.76 -6.61
N GLY A 95 -15.09 -11.37 -5.50
CA GLY A 95 -15.97 -12.51 -5.58
C GLY A 95 -16.48 -13.06 -4.26
N THR A 96 -17.19 -14.15 -4.39
CA THR A 96 -17.74 -14.95 -3.32
C THR A 96 -17.24 -16.39 -3.47
N GLU A 97 -17.66 -17.30 -2.60
CA GLU A 97 -17.37 -18.74 -2.76
C GLU A 97 -18.05 -19.39 -3.99
N ASN A 98 -18.95 -18.66 -4.68
CA ASN A 98 -19.71 -19.19 -5.82
C ASN A 98 -19.29 -18.58 -7.17
N ILE A 99 -18.76 -17.36 -7.16
CA ILE A 99 -18.43 -16.61 -8.37
C ILE A 99 -17.30 -15.63 -8.08
N VAL A 100 -16.35 -15.51 -8.99
CA VAL A 100 -15.25 -14.56 -8.89
C VAL A 100 -15.02 -13.84 -10.22
N TYR A 101 -14.80 -12.54 -10.11
CA TYR A 101 -14.27 -11.68 -11.17
C TYR A 101 -12.76 -11.52 -10.99
N ILE A 102 -12.01 -11.69 -12.06
CA ILE A 102 -10.58 -11.37 -12.16
C ILE A 102 -10.37 -10.49 -13.39
N GLY A 103 -9.81 -9.31 -13.21
CA GLY A 103 -9.65 -8.41 -14.34
C GLY A 103 -8.95 -7.09 -14.03
N SER A 104 -9.26 -6.04 -14.80
CA SER A 104 -8.66 -4.72 -14.67
C SER A 104 -9.44 -3.77 -13.76
N ALA A 105 -10.74 -4.02 -13.52
CA ALA A 105 -11.60 -3.13 -12.74
C ALA A 105 -11.26 -3.18 -11.24
N ASN A 106 -10.96 -2.02 -10.67
CA ASN A 106 -10.85 -1.86 -9.22
C ASN A 106 -12.24 -1.92 -8.56
N PHE A 107 -12.25 -2.24 -7.27
CA PHE A 107 -13.44 -2.08 -6.44
C PHE A 107 -13.65 -0.59 -6.15
N SER A 108 -13.98 0.16 -7.20
CA SER A 108 -14.13 1.61 -7.14
C SER A 108 -15.18 2.12 -8.12
N ASN A 109 -15.78 3.28 -7.82
CA ASN A 109 -16.75 3.91 -8.71
C ASN A 109 -16.10 4.48 -9.98
N GLU A 110 -14.82 4.82 -9.91
CA GLU A 110 -14.06 5.34 -11.05
C GLU A 110 -13.95 4.29 -12.16
N SER A 111 -13.84 3.00 -11.80
CA SER A 111 -13.81 1.90 -12.79
C SER A 111 -15.06 1.84 -13.69
N LYS A 112 -16.19 2.40 -13.26
CA LYS A 112 -17.40 2.47 -14.09
C LYS A 112 -17.26 3.39 -15.31
N GLN A 113 -16.28 4.29 -15.29
CA GLN A 113 -16.04 5.27 -16.35
C GLN A 113 -14.93 4.81 -17.31
N ASN A 114 -14.25 3.71 -16.98
CA ASN A 114 -13.15 3.15 -17.76
C ASN A 114 -13.62 2.03 -18.66
N ILE A 115 -12.82 1.74 -19.69
CA ILE A 115 -12.95 0.48 -20.44
C ILE A 115 -12.18 -0.57 -19.66
N GLU A 116 -12.91 -1.50 -19.07
CA GLU A 116 -12.36 -2.57 -18.24
C GLU A 116 -12.54 -3.92 -18.92
N THR A 117 -11.64 -4.85 -18.64
CA THR A 117 -11.72 -6.23 -19.13
C THR A 117 -11.51 -7.21 -17.98
N GLY A 118 -12.02 -8.42 -18.14
CA GLY A 118 -11.85 -9.47 -17.14
C GLY A 118 -12.63 -10.71 -17.46
N VAL A 119 -12.52 -11.68 -16.59
CA VAL A 119 -13.23 -12.95 -16.66
C VAL A 119 -14.07 -13.14 -15.40
N ILE A 120 -15.20 -13.82 -15.58
CA ILE A 120 -16.04 -14.31 -14.49
C ILE A 120 -15.92 -15.82 -14.45
N ILE A 121 -15.65 -16.37 -13.29
CA ILE A 121 -15.42 -17.79 -13.07
C ILE A 121 -16.41 -18.28 -12.01
N GLU A 122 -17.11 -19.37 -12.31
CA GLU A 122 -18.09 -20.02 -11.43
C GLU A 122 -17.64 -21.43 -10.99
N ASP A 123 -16.42 -21.85 -11.34
CA ASP A 123 -15.84 -23.11 -10.91
C ASP A 123 -15.46 -23.05 -9.43
N SER A 124 -16.21 -23.75 -8.60
CA SER A 124 -16.04 -23.75 -7.15
C SER A 124 -14.70 -24.33 -6.70
N ALA A 125 -14.12 -25.28 -7.43
CA ALA A 125 -12.82 -25.86 -7.09
C ALA A 125 -11.69 -24.86 -7.39
N PHE A 126 -11.78 -24.16 -8.52
CA PHE A 126 -10.87 -23.07 -8.84
C PHE A 126 -10.97 -21.94 -7.81
N ILE A 127 -12.18 -21.51 -7.45
CA ILE A 127 -12.42 -20.42 -6.50
C ILE A 127 -11.86 -20.77 -5.12
N ALA A 128 -12.09 -22.00 -4.64
CA ALA A 128 -11.55 -22.46 -3.36
C ALA A 128 -10.01 -22.37 -3.37
N ARG A 129 -9.36 -22.92 -4.40
CA ARG A 129 -7.91 -22.88 -4.52
C ARG A 129 -7.36 -21.45 -4.66
N LEU A 130 -8.04 -20.57 -5.42
CA LEU A 130 -7.67 -19.16 -5.53
C LEU A 130 -7.66 -18.47 -4.18
N TYR A 131 -8.65 -18.78 -3.32
CA TYR A 131 -8.72 -18.17 -2.00
C TYR A 131 -7.72 -18.79 -1.02
N ASP A 132 -7.62 -20.11 -0.99
CA ASP A 132 -6.76 -20.81 -0.04
C ASP A 132 -5.27 -20.62 -0.34
N GLU A 133 -4.88 -20.52 -1.63
CA GLU A 133 -3.47 -20.38 -2.02
C GLU A 133 -3.08 -18.91 -2.26
N PHE A 134 -3.78 -18.21 -3.14
CA PHE A 134 -3.40 -16.88 -3.58
C PHE A 134 -3.87 -15.78 -2.62
N PHE A 135 -5.14 -15.78 -2.23
CA PHE A 135 -5.68 -14.75 -1.33
C PHE A 135 -4.99 -14.79 0.03
N GLU A 136 -4.86 -15.97 0.63
CA GLU A 136 -4.20 -16.10 1.94
C GLU A 136 -2.70 -15.79 1.85
N TYR A 137 -2.03 -16.10 0.75
CA TYR A 137 -0.64 -15.68 0.52
C TYR A 137 -0.51 -14.16 0.51
N ILE A 138 -1.35 -13.45 -0.26
CA ILE A 138 -1.32 -11.98 -0.31
C ILE A 138 -1.65 -11.40 1.07
N LYS A 139 -2.65 -11.94 1.75
CA LYS A 139 -3.05 -11.52 3.09
C LYS A 139 -1.93 -11.69 4.11
N GLY A 140 -1.22 -12.83 4.09
CA GLY A 140 -0.07 -13.08 4.98
C GLY A 140 1.11 -12.14 4.74
N ASN A 141 1.17 -11.48 3.57
CA ASN A 141 2.17 -10.46 3.22
C ASN A 141 1.58 -9.04 3.24
N SER A 142 0.51 -8.82 3.97
CA SER A 142 -0.19 -7.55 4.08
C SER A 142 -0.23 -7.08 5.53
N THR A 143 -0.26 -5.78 5.73
CA THR A 143 -0.43 -5.16 7.04
C THR A 143 -1.92 -5.09 7.37
N PRO A 144 -2.40 -5.69 8.46
CA PRO A 144 -3.80 -5.56 8.86
C PRO A 144 -4.14 -4.13 9.29
N TYR A 145 -5.41 -3.79 9.27
CA TYR A 145 -5.91 -2.60 9.92
C TYR A 145 -5.82 -2.77 11.44
N PHE A 146 -5.28 -1.77 12.12
CA PHE A 146 -5.27 -1.67 13.58
C PHE A 146 -6.24 -0.57 14.00
N ASP A 147 -7.06 -0.86 14.98
CA ASP A 147 -8.00 0.13 15.52
C ASP A 147 -7.34 0.86 16.70
N ASP A 148 -6.28 1.59 16.41
CA ASP A 148 -5.56 2.45 17.34
C ASP A 148 -5.13 3.76 16.66
N ASP A 149 -4.75 4.74 17.46
CA ASP A 149 -4.33 6.06 16.97
C ASP A 149 -2.98 6.01 16.22
N PHE A 150 -2.23 4.92 16.36
CA PHE A 150 -0.97 4.68 15.66
C PHE A 150 -1.14 4.06 14.27
N ASN A 151 -2.34 3.67 13.86
CA ASN A 151 -2.58 2.94 12.60
C ASN A 151 -2.04 3.70 11.37
N LEU A 152 -2.23 5.01 11.31
CA LEU A 152 -1.72 5.83 10.22
C LEU A 152 -0.19 5.83 10.19
N LEU A 153 0.46 6.10 11.31
CA LEU A 153 1.92 6.13 11.42
C LEU A 153 2.52 4.77 11.05
N ARG A 154 1.94 3.69 11.56
CA ARG A 154 2.34 2.31 11.23
C ARG A 154 2.31 2.06 9.72
N LEU A 155 1.22 2.41 9.05
CA LEU A 155 1.08 2.20 7.61
C LEU A 155 2.06 3.07 6.80
N LEU A 156 2.25 4.33 7.18
CA LEU A 156 3.21 5.23 6.53
C LEU A 156 4.63 4.70 6.65
N THR A 157 5.04 4.31 7.85
CA THR A 157 6.40 3.82 8.12
C THR A 157 6.67 2.49 7.43
N LEU A 158 5.74 1.54 7.51
CA LEU A 158 5.88 0.24 6.83
C LEU A 158 5.90 0.38 5.30
N ASN A 159 5.11 1.30 4.73
CA ASN A 159 5.16 1.57 3.30
C ASN A 159 6.53 2.11 2.88
N LEU A 160 7.11 3.01 3.66
CA LEU A 160 8.43 3.57 3.42
C LEU A 160 9.52 2.48 3.44
N ILE A 161 9.52 1.65 4.50
CA ILE A 161 10.44 0.51 4.63
C ILE A 161 10.30 -0.45 3.45
N ALA A 162 9.07 -0.78 3.05
CA ALA A 162 8.82 -1.70 1.95
C ALA A 162 9.36 -1.15 0.62
N LYS A 163 9.09 0.12 0.30
CA LYS A 163 9.60 0.77 -0.92
C LYS A 163 11.11 0.80 -0.94
N PHE A 164 11.74 1.21 0.17
CA PHE A 164 13.18 1.25 0.28
C PHE A 164 13.81 -0.13 0.06
N THR A 165 13.24 -1.15 0.68
CA THR A 165 13.71 -2.55 0.55
C THR A 165 13.67 -3.03 -0.91
N VAL A 166 12.61 -2.68 -1.65
CA VAL A 166 12.50 -3.04 -3.07
C VAL A 166 13.53 -2.32 -3.91
N HIS A 167 13.73 -1.02 -3.70
CA HIS A 167 14.73 -0.25 -4.44
C HIS A 167 16.14 -0.77 -4.16
N ARG A 168 16.46 -1.03 -2.89
CA ARG A 168 17.74 -1.63 -2.51
C ARG A 168 17.97 -2.99 -3.17
N ALA A 169 16.97 -3.86 -3.16
CA ALA A 169 17.07 -5.17 -3.80
C ALA A 169 17.35 -5.07 -5.31
N LYS A 170 16.66 -4.17 -6.00
CA LYS A 170 16.86 -3.95 -7.45
C LYS A 170 18.23 -3.37 -7.76
N LEU A 171 18.69 -2.39 -6.99
CA LEU A 171 20.02 -1.77 -7.18
C LEU A 171 21.16 -2.73 -6.81
N SER A 172 20.90 -3.71 -5.95
CA SER A 172 21.86 -4.77 -5.60
C SER A 172 21.87 -5.94 -6.58
N ASP A 173 20.97 -5.97 -7.57
CA ASP A 173 20.92 -7.04 -8.57
C ASP A 173 22.16 -6.96 -9.45
N PRO A 174 22.96 -8.05 -9.59
CA PRO A 174 24.15 -8.06 -10.46
C PRO A 174 23.84 -7.78 -11.93
N LEU A 175 22.60 -7.97 -12.36
CA LEU A 175 22.13 -7.65 -13.71
C LEU A 175 21.80 -6.17 -13.86
N PHE A 176 21.69 -5.42 -12.76
CA PHE A 176 21.40 -4.01 -12.79
C PHE A 176 22.65 -3.22 -13.16
N GLN A 177 22.62 -2.48 -14.25
CA GLN A 177 23.76 -1.74 -14.78
C GLN A 177 23.52 -0.24 -14.75
N ARG A 178 24.60 0.48 -14.48
CA ARG A 178 24.64 1.94 -14.57
C ARG A 178 25.28 2.36 -15.88
N THR A 179 24.65 3.26 -16.61
CA THR A 179 25.26 3.89 -17.79
C THR A 179 26.28 4.94 -17.37
N ALA A 180 27.16 5.34 -18.31
CA ALA A 180 28.07 6.47 -18.12
C ALA A 180 27.36 7.82 -17.83
N TYR A 181 26.04 7.89 -18.03
CA TYR A 181 25.20 9.07 -17.77
C TYR A 181 24.41 8.95 -16.45
N GLY A 182 24.76 8.00 -15.57
CA GLY A 182 24.06 7.82 -14.30
C GLY A 182 22.67 7.22 -14.39
N THR A 183 22.31 6.60 -15.51
CA THR A 183 21.01 5.94 -15.70
C THR A 183 21.10 4.47 -15.35
N TYR A 184 20.16 3.96 -14.57
CA TYR A 184 20.11 2.56 -14.16
C TYR A 184 19.10 1.78 -15.01
N TYR A 185 19.48 0.60 -15.47
CA TYR A 185 18.62 -0.26 -16.28
C TYR A 185 18.97 -1.74 -16.08
N LEU A 186 18.01 -2.62 -16.39
CA LEU A 186 18.27 -4.05 -16.50
C LEU A 186 18.72 -4.39 -17.92
N PRO A 187 19.76 -5.25 -18.12
CA PRO A 187 20.30 -5.58 -19.45
C PRO A 187 19.27 -6.14 -20.43
N ASP A 188 18.27 -6.88 -19.92
CA ASP A 188 17.20 -7.47 -20.73
C ASP A 188 16.15 -6.44 -21.19
N SER A 189 16.23 -5.22 -20.72
CA SER A 189 15.30 -4.13 -21.03
C SER A 189 16.05 -2.80 -21.05
N PRO A 190 17.01 -2.60 -21.98
CA PRO A 190 17.84 -1.38 -22.00
C PRO A 190 17.04 -0.09 -22.20
N ASP A 191 15.82 -0.18 -22.76
CA ASP A 191 14.91 0.95 -22.92
C ASP A 191 14.09 1.25 -21.68
N ASN A 192 14.06 0.35 -20.68
CA ASN A 192 13.38 0.52 -19.43
C ASN A 192 14.32 1.09 -18.36
N VAL A 193 14.52 2.38 -18.42
CA VAL A 193 15.23 3.13 -17.38
C VAL A 193 14.49 2.94 -16.06
N TYR A 194 15.19 2.44 -15.03
CA TYR A 194 14.60 2.25 -13.73
C TYR A 194 14.63 3.55 -12.91
N PHE A 195 15.81 4.19 -12.88
CA PHE A 195 16.04 5.51 -12.31
C PHE A 195 17.06 6.26 -13.15
N SER A 196 16.86 7.57 -13.30
CA SER A 196 17.98 8.49 -13.55
C SER A 196 18.77 8.71 -12.25
N GLY A 197 20.00 9.17 -12.35
CA GLY A 197 20.77 9.58 -11.17
C GLY A 197 20.06 10.70 -10.37
N GLU A 198 19.33 11.58 -11.06
CA GLU A 198 18.55 12.66 -10.45
C GLU A 198 17.37 12.11 -9.67
N ASP A 199 16.60 11.17 -10.23
CA ASP A 199 15.48 10.50 -9.53
C ASP A 199 15.97 9.73 -8.29
N LEU A 200 17.15 9.11 -8.36
CA LEU A 200 17.72 8.40 -7.22
C LEU A 200 18.16 9.36 -6.12
N ALA A 201 18.79 10.48 -6.48
CA ALA A 201 19.17 11.51 -5.51
C ALA A 201 17.96 12.14 -4.82
N GLU A 202 16.88 12.38 -5.56
CA GLU A 202 15.61 12.88 -5.02
C GLU A 202 14.99 11.86 -4.04
N LEU A 203 14.96 10.58 -4.40
CA LEU A 203 14.48 9.50 -3.53
C LEU A 203 15.28 9.42 -2.22
N VAL A 204 16.61 9.50 -2.31
CA VAL A 204 17.49 9.51 -1.11
C VAL A 204 17.19 10.69 -0.22
N PHE A 205 17.04 11.87 -0.81
CA PHE A 205 16.73 13.09 -0.06
C PHE A 205 15.36 13.00 0.63
N ASP A 206 14.36 12.48 -0.05
CA ASP A 206 13.03 12.23 0.50
C ASP A 206 13.09 11.29 1.70
N LEU A 207 13.82 10.18 1.57
CA LEU A 207 13.98 9.18 2.62
C LEU A 207 14.70 9.74 3.84
N GLN A 208 15.79 10.51 3.64
CA GLN A 208 16.52 11.15 4.74
C GLN A 208 15.66 12.18 5.48
N SER A 209 14.93 13.00 4.75
CA SER A 209 14.05 14.03 5.33
C SER A 209 12.95 13.40 6.20
N PHE A 210 12.51 12.19 5.85
CA PHE A 210 11.43 11.48 6.53
C PHE A 210 11.93 10.63 7.69
N GLN A 211 13.14 10.07 7.57
CA GLN A 211 13.67 9.07 8.49
C GLN A 211 13.92 9.63 9.91
N ASP A 212 14.37 10.88 10.02
CA ASP A 212 14.88 11.41 11.30
C ASP A 212 13.94 12.38 12.02
N LEU A 213 13.10 13.11 11.32
CA LEU A 213 12.34 14.21 11.91
C LEU A 213 10.85 13.91 12.03
N ASP A 214 10.19 13.56 10.92
CA ASP A 214 8.72 13.51 10.89
C ASP A 214 8.18 12.26 11.60
N VAL A 215 8.78 11.09 11.39
CA VAL A 215 8.30 9.83 11.97
C VAL A 215 8.53 9.80 13.49
N ARG A 216 9.70 10.22 13.95
CA ARG A 216 10.00 10.26 15.39
C ARG A 216 9.19 11.33 16.12
N ALA A 217 9.06 12.52 15.54
CA ALA A 217 8.25 13.58 16.12
C ALA A 217 6.77 13.17 16.21
N GLU A 218 6.25 12.48 15.18
CA GLU A 218 4.88 11.98 15.19
C GLU A 218 4.69 10.84 16.20
N ASN A 219 5.66 9.91 16.32
CA ASN A 219 5.61 8.88 17.34
C ASN A 219 5.60 9.48 18.75
N THR A 220 6.51 10.41 19.04
CA THR A 220 6.54 11.11 20.34
C THR A 220 5.22 11.82 20.63
N TYR A 221 4.65 12.51 19.66
CA TYR A 221 3.35 13.17 19.82
C TYR A 221 2.23 12.19 20.15
N LEU A 222 2.20 11.04 19.46
CA LEU A 222 1.19 10.00 19.70
C LEU A 222 1.36 9.35 21.06
N GLU A 223 2.60 9.07 21.48
CA GLU A 223 2.90 8.50 22.80
C GLU A 223 2.49 9.45 23.93
N ASP A 224 2.76 10.74 23.80
CA ASP A 224 2.36 11.75 24.78
C ASP A 224 0.84 11.84 24.96
N ASN A 225 0.06 11.53 23.92
CA ASN A 225 -1.38 11.64 23.94
C ASN A 225 -2.11 10.29 24.15
N ASN A 226 -1.54 9.17 23.72
CA ASN A 226 -2.22 7.88 23.66
C ASN A 226 -1.49 6.75 24.42
N GLY A 227 -0.33 7.05 25.00
CA GLY A 227 0.51 6.08 25.69
C GLY A 227 1.47 5.34 24.75
N TYR A 228 2.43 4.65 25.37
CA TYR A 228 3.50 3.95 24.70
C TYR A 228 3.00 2.74 23.88
N ASN A 229 3.60 2.52 22.71
CA ASN A 229 3.28 1.40 21.82
C ASN A 229 4.57 0.71 21.32
N ASP A 230 4.90 -0.44 21.92
CA ASP A 230 6.10 -1.21 21.61
C ASP A 230 6.23 -1.58 20.13
N ASP A 231 5.11 -1.93 19.46
CA ASP A 231 5.10 -2.32 18.06
C ASP A 231 5.51 -1.17 17.15
N ILE A 232 5.09 0.05 17.49
CA ILE A 232 5.45 1.26 16.72
C ILE A 232 6.92 1.60 16.92
N ASP A 233 7.42 1.51 18.13
CA ASP A 233 8.83 1.74 18.42
C ASP A 233 9.73 0.78 17.65
N GLU A 234 9.37 -0.50 17.57
CA GLU A 234 10.10 -1.48 16.77
C GLU A 234 10.08 -1.09 15.27
N ILE A 235 8.93 -0.66 14.73
CA ILE A 235 8.80 -0.26 13.33
C ILE A 235 9.63 1.01 13.05
N VAL A 236 9.60 1.98 13.94
CA VAL A 236 10.40 3.23 13.83
C VAL A 236 11.88 2.94 13.93
N ALA A 237 12.29 2.03 14.84
CA ALA A 237 13.68 1.60 14.94
C ALA A 237 14.15 0.93 13.64
N ARG A 238 13.36 0.03 13.06
CA ARG A 238 13.67 -0.60 11.76
C ARG A 238 13.85 0.43 10.63
N LEU A 239 13.03 1.48 10.59
CA LEU A 239 13.23 2.56 9.63
C LEU A 239 14.56 3.28 9.83
N SER A 240 14.94 3.52 11.08
CA SER A 240 16.20 4.20 11.45
C SER A 240 17.46 3.38 11.14
N GLU A 241 17.34 2.04 11.09
CA GLU A 241 18.44 1.12 10.75
C GLU A 241 18.72 1.03 9.26
N ILE A 242 17.86 1.59 8.40
CA ILE A 242 18.07 1.57 6.96
C ILE A 242 19.27 2.46 6.62
N ASP A 243 20.33 1.86 6.07
CA ASP A 243 21.49 2.59 5.64
C ASP A 243 21.23 3.35 4.32
N VAL A 244 20.89 4.62 4.45
CA VAL A 244 20.70 5.50 3.29
C VAL A 244 22.02 5.94 2.66
N ASN A 245 23.16 5.85 3.39
CA ASN A 245 24.46 6.23 2.85
C ASN A 245 24.87 5.37 1.68
N TRP A 246 24.50 4.09 1.71
CA TRP A 246 24.73 3.19 0.58
C TRP A 246 24.05 3.67 -0.71
N LEU A 247 22.83 4.21 -0.64
CA LEU A 247 22.16 4.80 -1.81
C LEU A 247 22.79 6.13 -2.22
N ILE A 248 23.28 6.92 -1.25
CA ILE A 248 24.00 8.16 -1.53
C ILE A 248 25.29 7.87 -2.27
N GLU A 249 26.03 6.84 -1.86
CA GLU A 249 27.24 6.39 -2.56
C GLU A 249 26.92 6.02 -4.01
N ILE A 250 25.85 5.26 -4.25
CA ILE A 250 25.43 4.90 -5.61
C ILE A 250 25.05 6.15 -6.42
N ALA A 251 24.31 7.10 -5.83
CA ALA A 251 23.85 8.31 -6.50
C ALA A 251 24.97 9.30 -6.77
N SER A 252 25.99 9.37 -5.88
CA SER A 252 27.10 10.33 -5.96
C SER A 252 28.33 9.81 -6.68
N ASP A 253 28.37 8.51 -7.04
CA ASP A 253 29.48 7.95 -7.78
C ASP A 253 29.43 8.38 -9.24
N ASP A 254 29.79 9.63 -9.46
CA ASP A 254 30.13 10.20 -10.76
C ASP A 254 31.49 9.60 -11.17
N GLY A 255 31.42 8.39 -11.71
CA GLY A 255 32.60 7.68 -12.18
C GLY A 255 33.31 8.35 -13.35
#